data_6e18f71809e43a8672dbdf6420c3ad8e
#
_entry.id   6e18f71809e43a8672dbdf6420c3ad8e
#
_cell.length_a   1.000
_cell.length_b   1.000
_cell.length_c   1.000
_cell.angle_alpha   90.00
_cell.angle_beta   90.00
_cell.angle_gamma   90.00
#
_symmetry.space_group_name_H-M   'P 1'
#
loop_
_entity.id
_entity.type
_entity.pdbx_description
1 polymer ?
#
loop_
_entity_poly.entity_id
_entity_poly.type
_entity_poly.pdbx_seq_one_letter_code
_entity_poly.pdbx_strand_id
1 'polypeptide(L)'
;GLEVLSVDPAQSDWAAQLHGVRLAFIALHGPGGEDGSMQGALQTLGIPYTGSGVLGSALAMDKKRSKQLWQGIGLATAGFVALTPDSDWQGIIDRFGKVFVKPACQGSSIGMSSADSANTLRQSFELARQYAGEVLAEQFVDGPEYTVAVLGDDALPSIRLETDSEFYDYEAKYVSEDTRYH
;
A
#
# COMPACT_ATOMS: atom_id res chain seq x y z
N GLY A 1 15.22 17.00 -26.86
CA GLY A 1 14.49 16.60 -25.66
C GLY A 1 13.67 15.36 -25.96
N LEU A 2 13.11 14.71 -24.94
CA LEU A 2 12.16 13.62 -25.11
C LEU A 2 10.78 14.21 -25.46
N GLU A 3 10.09 13.58 -26.39
CA GLU A 3 8.67 13.84 -26.61
C GLU A 3 7.90 13.06 -25.54
N VAL A 4 7.00 13.72 -24.83
CA VAL A 4 6.23 13.14 -23.72
C VAL A 4 4.74 13.21 -24.07
N LEU A 5 4.07 12.05 -23.99
CA LEU A 5 2.63 11.92 -24.11
C LEU A 5 2.06 11.59 -22.71
N SER A 6 1.05 12.36 -22.29
CA SER A 6 0.27 12.04 -21.09
C SER A 6 -0.94 11.21 -21.49
N VAL A 7 -1.09 10.03 -20.87
CA VAL A 7 -2.20 9.10 -21.13
C VAL A 7 -2.93 8.81 -19.83
N ASP A 8 -4.24 9.00 -19.82
CA ASP A 8 -5.11 8.66 -18.71
C ASP A 8 -5.80 7.30 -18.98
N PRO A 9 -5.50 6.24 -18.21
CA PRO A 9 -6.09 4.92 -18.42
C PRO A 9 -7.59 4.84 -18.10
N ALA A 10 -8.19 5.87 -17.54
CA ALA A 10 -9.65 5.99 -17.40
C ALA A 10 -10.36 6.25 -18.73
N GLN A 11 -9.65 6.70 -19.74
CA GLN A 11 -10.20 6.91 -21.09
C GLN A 11 -10.31 5.58 -21.82
N SER A 12 -11.40 5.39 -22.58
CA SER A 12 -11.68 4.12 -23.26
C SER A 12 -10.66 3.73 -24.35
N ASP A 13 -9.95 4.70 -24.91
CA ASP A 13 -8.97 4.54 -26.00
C ASP A 13 -7.51 4.60 -25.52
N TRP A 14 -7.26 4.62 -24.20
CA TRP A 14 -5.94 4.77 -23.63
C TRP A 14 -4.89 3.81 -24.23
N ALA A 15 -5.27 2.57 -24.48
CA ALA A 15 -4.36 1.57 -25.05
C ALA A 15 -3.98 1.89 -26.51
N ALA A 16 -4.90 2.47 -27.28
CA ALA A 16 -4.61 2.93 -28.64
C ALA A 16 -3.65 4.12 -28.67
N GLN A 17 -3.72 5.00 -27.65
CA GLN A 17 -2.79 6.12 -27.50
C GLN A 17 -1.35 5.68 -27.25
N LEU A 18 -1.12 4.45 -26.79
CA LEU A 18 0.22 3.92 -26.55
C LEU A 18 0.92 3.42 -27.83
N HIS A 19 0.28 3.51 -28.99
CA HIS A 19 0.92 3.10 -30.25
C HIS A 19 2.18 3.93 -30.51
N GLY A 20 3.33 3.27 -30.68
CA GLY A 20 4.62 3.90 -30.92
C GLY A 20 5.32 4.44 -29.67
N VAL A 21 4.72 4.29 -28.49
CA VAL A 21 5.38 4.63 -27.22
C VAL A 21 6.55 3.67 -26.97
N ARG A 22 7.71 4.23 -26.65
CA ARG A 22 8.95 3.46 -26.44
C ARG A 22 9.21 3.09 -24.99
N LEU A 23 8.65 3.86 -24.05
CA LEU A 23 8.80 3.68 -22.60
C LEU A 23 7.63 4.34 -21.91
N ALA A 24 7.04 3.67 -20.94
CA ALA A 24 6.00 4.22 -20.07
C ALA A 24 6.58 4.56 -18.68
N PHE A 25 6.36 5.80 -18.23
CA PHE A 25 6.55 6.17 -16.84
C PHE A 25 5.20 6.05 -16.13
N ILE A 26 5.08 5.09 -15.21
CA ILE A 26 3.83 4.85 -14.46
C ILE A 26 3.78 5.82 -13.29
N ALA A 27 2.86 6.79 -13.35
CA ALA A 27 2.59 7.77 -12.29
C ALA A 27 1.20 7.55 -11.66
N LEU A 28 0.69 6.32 -11.74
CA LEU A 28 -0.62 5.95 -11.20
C LEU A 28 -0.50 5.53 -9.74
N HIS A 29 -1.59 5.69 -8.99
CA HIS A 29 -1.70 5.28 -7.59
C HIS A 29 -2.86 4.30 -7.39
N GLY A 30 -2.74 3.46 -6.36
CA GLY A 30 -3.78 2.54 -5.94
C GLY A 30 -4.07 1.39 -6.91
N PRO A 31 -5.25 0.75 -6.75
CA PRO A 31 -5.67 -0.35 -7.61
C PRO A 31 -5.71 0.04 -9.09
N GLY A 32 -5.21 -0.86 -9.95
CA GLY A 32 -5.06 -0.63 -11.39
C GLY A 32 -3.70 -0.04 -11.77
N GLY A 33 -3.07 0.77 -10.91
CA GLY A 33 -1.76 1.38 -11.15
C GLY A 33 -0.60 0.67 -10.45
N GLU A 34 -0.83 0.24 -9.20
CA GLU A 34 0.22 -0.30 -8.32
C GLU A 34 0.08 -1.82 -8.09
N ASP A 35 -0.99 -2.46 -8.56
CA ASP A 35 -1.34 -3.86 -8.29
C ASP A 35 -0.89 -4.87 -9.36
N GLY A 36 -0.11 -4.43 -10.34
CA GLY A 36 0.36 -5.26 -11.45
C GLY A 36 -0.54 -5.23 -12.70
N SER A 37 -1.73 -4.63 -12.63
CA SER A 37 -2.68 -4.58 -13.76
C SER A 37 -2.13 -3.74 -14.91
N MET A 38 -1.69 -2.52 -14.66
CA MET A 38 -1.08 -1.64 -15.67
C MET A 38 0.23 -2.24 -16.19
N GLN A 39 1.06 -2.78 -15.29
CA GLN A 39 2.31 -3.46 -15.63
C GLN A 39 2.06 -4.63 -16.59
N GLY A 40 1.03 -5.44 -16.33
CA GLY A 40 0.63 -6.56 -17.18
C GLY A 40 0.12 -6.13 -18.57
N ALA A 41 -0.65 -5.06 -18.62
CA ALA A 41 -1.11 -4.48 -19.88
C ALA A 41 0.06 -3.97 -20.73
N LEU A 42 0.97 -3.18 -20.15
CA LEU A 42 2.16 -2.68 -20.85
C LEU A 42 3.07 -3.81 -21.31
N GLN A 43 3.27 -4.83 -20.47
CA GLN A 43 4.06 -6.02 -20.82
C GLN A 43 3.45 -6.77 -22.00
N THR A 44 2.12 -6.93 -22.04
CA THR A 44 1.40 -7.57 -23.16
C THR A 44 1.54 -6.76 -24.45
N LEU A 45 1.57 -5.43 -24.36
CA LEU A 45 1.80 -4.52 -25.48
C LEU A 45 3.28 -4.42 -25.90
N GLY A 46 4.20 -5.06 -25.17
CA GLY A 46 5.63 -4.99 -25.44
C GLY A 46 6.27 -3.64 -25.12
N ILE A 47 5.64 -2.84 -24.25
CA ILE A 47 6.12 -1.51 -23.87
C ILE A 47 6.88 -1.60 -22.55
N PRO A 48 8.20 -1.29 -22.52
CA PRO A 48 8.95 -1.17 -21.29
C PRO A 48 8.35 -0.09 -20.38
N TYR A 49 8.44 -0.29 -19.06
CA TYR A 49 7.90 0.64 -18.08
C TYR A 49 8.79 0.77 -16.85
N THR A 50 8.58 1.83 -16.08
CA THR A 50 9.30 2.08 -14.82
C THR A 50 8.64 1.36 -13.66
N GLY A 51 9.44 0.98 -12.66
CA GLY A 51 8.97 0.35 -11.41
C GLY A 51 9.05 -1.17 -11.44
N SER A 52 8.38 -1.80 -10.47
CA SER A 52 8.36 -3.25 -10.29
C SER A 52 7.53 -3.95 -11.37
N GLY A 53 7.87 -5.21 -11.68
CA GLY A 53 7.09 -6.03 -12.58
C GLY A 53 5.76 -6.50 -11.97
N VAL A 54 4.96 -7.21 -12.76
CA VAL A 54 3.60 -7.67 -12.40
C VAL A 54 3.54 -8.36 -11.04
N LEU A 55 4.39 -9.37 -10.82
CA LEU A 55 4.39 -10.14 -9.57
C LEU A 55 4.77 -9.28 -8.37
N GLY A 56 5.82 -8.47 -8.50
CA GLY A 56 6.28 -7.59 -7.43
C GLY A 56 5.22 -6.57 -7.04
N SER A 57 4.59 -5.92 -8.02
CA SER A 57 3.51 -4.95 -7.81
C SER A 57 2.29 -5.61 -7.14
N ALA A 58 1.84 -6.76 -7.63
CA ALA A 58 0.70 -7.49 -7.08
C ALA A 58 0.95 -7.92 -5.62
N LEU A 59 2.14 -8.44 -5.31
CA LEU A 59 2.50 -8.82 -3.95
C LEU A 59 2.62 -7.60 -3.03
N ALA A 60 3.26 -6.52 -3.48
CA ALA A 60 3.44 -5.31 -2.68
C ALA A 60 2.11 -4.63 -2.34
N MET A 61 1.13 -4.68 -3.25
CA MET A 61 -0.20 -4.13 -3.01
C MET A 61 -0.99 -4.92 -1.96
N ASP A 62 -0.76 -6.23 -1.83
CA ASP A 62 -1.43 -7.10 -0.88
C ASP A 62 -0.63 -7.22 0.42
N LYS A 63 -1.00 -6.43 1.44
CA LYS A 63 -0.31 -6.40 2.75
C LYS A 63 -0.25 -7.77 3.43
N LYS A 64 -1.30 -8.59 3.31
CA LYS A 64 -1.33 -9.93 3.91
C LYS A 64 -0.28 -10.83 3.25
N ARG A 65 -0.27 -10.88 1.93
CA ARG A 65 0.65 -11.73 1.17
C ARG A 65 2.10 -11.23 1.29
N SER A 66 2.32 -9.92 1.28
CA SER A 66 3.63 -9.33 1.59
C SER A 66 4.15 -9.80 2.95
N LYS A 67 3.33 -9.69 4.00
CA LYS A 67 3.73 -10.10 5.36
C LYS A 67 3.96 -11.59 5.48
N GLN A 68 3.17 -12.42 4.81
CA GLN A 68 3.38 -13.88 4.74
C GLN A 68 4.69 -14.23 4.04
N LEU A 69 5.00 -13.55 2.93
CA LEU A 69 6.28 -13.70 2.23
C LEU A 69 7.45 -13.32 3.14
N TRP A 70 7.39 -12.15 3.79
CA TRP A 70 8.43 -11.69 4.71
C TRP A 70 8.66 -12.65 5.87
N GLN A 71 7.60 -13.17 6.48
CA GLN A 71 7.72 -14.20 7.50
C GLN A 71 8.38 -15.48 6.95
N GLY A 72 8.00 -15.89 5.73
CA GLY A 72 8.54 -17.09 5.08
C GLY A 72 10.04 -17.02 4.79
N ILE A 73 10.56 -15.82 4.53
CA ILE A 73 12.00 -15.58 4.28
C ILE A 73 12.76 -15.07 5.50
N GLY A 74 12.10 -15.03 6.68
CA GLY A 74 12.73 -14.59 7.94
C GLY A 74 12.92 -13.08 8.07
N LEU A 75 12.26 -12.26 7.24
CA LEU A 75 12.28 -10.81 7.36
C LEU A 75 11.32 -10.37 8.48
N ALA A 76 11.82 -9.51 9.38
CA ALA A 76 11.02 -9.00 10.50
C ALA A 76 9.82 -8.18 9.99
N THR A 77 8.64 -8.48 10.52
CA THR A 77 7.41 -7.74 10.28
C THR A 77 6.54 -7.78 11.52
N ALA A 78 5.76 -6.73 11.78
CA ALA A 78 4.83 -6.70 12.91
C ALA A 78 3.86 -7.90 12.86
N GLY A 79 3.52 -8.44 14.02
CA GLY A 79 2.54 -9.52 14.14
C GLY A 79 1.19 -9.10 13.56
N PHE A 80 0.47 -10.00 12.93
CA PHE A 80 -0.81 -9.68 12.30
C PHE A 80 -1.77 -10.86 12.30
N VAL A 81 -3.04 -10.58 12.07
CA VAL A 81 -4.12 -11.55 11.86
C VAL A 81 -5.11 -11.02 10.82
N ALA A 82 -5.61 -11.90 9.97
CA ALA A 82 -6.74 -11.58 9.10
C ALA A 82 -8.03 -11.58 9.93
N LEU A 83 -8.84 -10.55 9.78
CA LEU A 83 -10.11 -10.37 10.47
C LEU A 83 -11.26 -10.92 9.65
N THR A 84 -12.20 -11.52 10.34
CA THR A 84 -13.52 -11.96 9.83
C THR A 84 -14.61 -11.49 10.79
N PRO A 85 -15.91 -11.54 10.40
CA PRO A 85 -17.00 -11.23 11.32
C PRO A 85 -17.00 -12.07 12.60
N ASP A 86 -16.44 -13.28 12.55
CA ASP A 86 -16.37 -14.25 13.65
C ASP A 86 -15.04 -14.22 14.41
N SER A 87 -14.21 -13.18 14.20
CA SER A 87 -12.93 -13.06 14.89
C SER A 87 -13.08 -12.96 16.40
N ASP A 88 -12.16 -13.55 17.14
CA ASP A 88 -12.03 -13.37 18.60
C ASP A 88 -11.44 -11.98 18.90
N TRP A 89 -12.31 -10.98 18.93
CA TRP A 89 -11.94 -9.58 19.12
C TRP A 89 -11.14 -9.34 20.39
N GLN A 90 -11.56 -9.97 21.52
CA GLN A 90 -10.87 -9.79 22.78
C GLN A 90 -9.52 -10.50 22.78
N GLY A 91 -9.46 -11.75 22.30
CA GLY A 91 -8.20 -12.50 22.21
C GLY A 91 -7.15 -11.83 21.32
N ILE A 92 -7.57 -11.11 20.27
CA ILE A 92 -6.67 -10.31 19.43
C ILE A 92 -6.06 -9.16 20.22
N ILE A 93 -6.88 -8.43 20.98
CA ILE A 93 -6.40 -7.33 21.82
C ILE A 93 -5.53 -7.85 22.96
N ASP A 94 -5.89 -8.96 23.60
CA ASP A 94 -5.08 -9.57 24.66
C ASP A 94 -3.69 -10.00 24.13
N ARG A 95 -3.62 -10.41 22.87
CA ARG A 95 -2.37 -10.84 22.22
C ARG A 95 -1.49 -9.66 21.79
N PHE A 96 -2.05 -8.61 21.21
CA PHE A 96 -1.29 -7.57 20.53
C PHE A 96 -1.32 -6.22 21.25
N GLY A 97 -2.25 -6.01 22.20
CA GLY A 97 -2.53 -4.71 22.78
C GLY A 97 -3.21 -3.79 21.74
N LYS A 98 -2.62 -2.64 21.50
CA LYS A 98 -3.07 -1.73 20.43
C LYS A 98 -2.73 -2.33 19.06
N VAL A 99 -3.67 -2.27 18.13
CA VAL A 99 -3.52 -2.75 16.76
C VAL A 99 -3.85 -1.65 15.74
N PHE A 100 -3.32 -1.81 14.54
CA PHE A 100 -3.68 -1.04 13.37
C PHE A 100 -4.53 -1.90 12.44
N VAL A 101 -5.76 -1.46 12.14
CA VAL A 101 -6.68 -2.18 11.25
C VAL A 101 -6.57 -1.59 9.85
N LYS A 102 -6.40 -2.45 8.85
CA LYS A 102 -6.09 -2.04 7.46
C LYS A 102 -6.82 -2.92 6.45
N PRO A 103 -7.42 -2.37 5.38
CA PRO A 103 -7.74 -3.16 4.20
C PRO A 103 -6.46 -3.71 3.58
N ALA A 104 -6.46 -4.99 3.17
CA ALA A 104 -5.26 -5.64 2.65
C ALA A 104 -4.72 -4.99 1.37
N CYS A 105 -5.63 -4.61 0.46
CA CYS A 105 -5.30 -4.18 -0.90
C CYS A 105 -5.61 -2.70 -1.19
N GLN A 106 -5.62 -1.84 -0.17
CA GLN A 106 -5.79 -0.39 -0.34
C GLN A 106 -4.48 0.36 -0.05
N GLY A 107 -4.19 1.36 -0.88
CA GLY A 107 -3.09 2.31 -0.66
C GLY A 107 -3.53 3.53 0.17
N SER A 108 -2.63 4.50 0.30
CA SER A 108 -2.89 5.86 0.80
C SER A 108 -3.60 5.96 2.16
N SER A 109 -3.41 4.99 3.04
CA SER A 109 -4.02 4.93 4.39
C SER A 109 -5.56 4.93 4.40
N ILE A 110 -6.19 4.63 3.26
CA ILE A 110 -7.64 4.59 3.14
C ILE A 110 -8.23 3.43 3.96
N GLY A 111 -9.25 3.72 4.79
CA GLY A 111 -9.93 2.73 5.61
C GLY A 111 -9.09 2.18 6.76
N MET A 112 -8.00 2.85 7.13
CA MET A 112 -7.14 2.47 8.24
C MET A 112 -7.59 3.16 9.54
N SER A 113 -7.44 2.46 10.65
CA SER A 113 -7.69 3.01 12.00
C SER A 113 -6.95 2.21 13.07
N SER A 114 -6.67 2.84 14.21
CA SER A 114 -6.12 2.16 15.39
C SER A 114 -7.25 1.63 16.30
N ALA A 115 -6.98 0.55 17.04
CA ALA A 115 -7.89 -0.02 18.00
C ALA A 115 -7.12 -0.62 19.19
N ASP A 116 -7.65 -0.44 20.42
CA ASP A 116 -7.07 -0.89 21.67
C ASP A 116 -8.05 -1.68 22.55
N SER A 117 -9.24 -1.91 22.07
CA SER A 117 -10.29 -2.68 22.72
C SER A 117 -11.06 -3.53 21.72
N ALA A 118 -11.74 -4.58 22.19
CA ALA A 118 -12.56 -5.44 21.35
C ALA A 118 -13.66 -4.65 20.60
N ASN A 119 -14.23 -3.64 21.26
CA ASN A 119 -15.26 -2.81 20.65
C ASN A 119 -14.72 -1.93 19.54
N THR A 120 -13.60 -1.20 19.78
CA THR A 120 -12.96 -0.35 18.78
C THR A 120 -12.40 -1.19 17.63
N LEU A 121 -11.86 -2.38 17.91
CA LEU A 121 -11.39 -3.31 16.88
C LEU A 121 -12.52 -3.76 15.94
N ARG A 122 -13.69 -4.09 16.49
CA ARG A 122 -14.85 -4.46 15.69
C ARG A 122 -15.36 -3.29 14.84
N GLN A 123 -15.39 -2.07 15.40
CA GLN A 123 -15.78 -0.86 14.65
C GLN A 123 -14.79 -0.58 13.50
N SER A 124 -13.49 -0.71 13.77
CA SER A 124 -12.43 -0.56 12.77
C SER A 124 -12.55 -1.60 11.66
N PHE A 125 -12.89 -2.85 12.00
CA PHE A 125 -13.18 -3.88 11.00
C PHE A 125 -14.37 -3.52 10.11
N GLU A 126 -15.47 -3.05 10.69
CA GLU A 126 -16.67 -2.66 9.92
C GLU A 126 -16.39 -1.47 9.00
N LEU A 127 -15.49 -0.56 9.38
CA LEU A 127 -15.03 0.52 8.52
C LEU A 127 -14.16 -0.03 7.38
N ALA A 128 -13.14 -0.81 7.71
CA ALA A 128 -12.15 -1.31 6.75
C ALA A 128 -12.76 -2.26 5.71
N ARG A 129 -13.75 -3.10 6.09
CA ARG A 129 -14.42 -4.06 5.19
C ARG A 129 -15.30 -3.41 4.11
N GLN A 130 -15.55 -2.10 4.19
CA GLN A 130 -16.25 -1.36 3.13
C GLN A 130 -15.38 -1.23 1.87
N TYR A 131 -14.08 -1.43 2.03
CA TYR A 131 -13.11 -1.42 0.93
C TYR A 131 -12.86 -2.87 0.46
N ALA A 132 -12.54 -3.04 -0.81
CA ALA A 132 -12.34 -4.37 -1.39
C ALA A 132 -11.19 -5.14 -0.72
N GLY A 133 -11.38 -6.45 -0.56
CA GLY A 133 -10.37 -7.39 -0.09
C GLY A 133 -10.52 -7.79 1.38
N GLU A 134 -9.48 -8.46 1.87
CA GLU A 134 -9.39 -8.89 3.26
C GLU A 134 -9.04 -7.72 4.18
N VAL A 135 -9.39 -7.84 5.46
CA VAL A 135 -9.03 -6.86 6.50
C VAL A 135 -7.99 -7.49 7.44
N LEU A 136 -6.98 -6.74 7.78
CA LEU A 136 -5.94 -7.13 8.72
C LEU A 136 -6.00 -6.30 9.99
N ALA A 137 -5.76 -6.95 11.14
CA ALA A 137 -5.27 -6.29 12.35
C ALA A 137 -3.77 -6.57 12.47
N GLU A 138 -2.99 -5.54 12.60
CA GLU A 138 -1.54 -5.58 12.74
C GLU A 138 -1.14 -4.97 14.07
N GLN A 139 -0.21 -5.59 14.79
CA GLN A 139 0.32 -5.03 16.03
C GLN A 139 0.80 -3.58 15.77
N PHE A 140 0.33 -2.67 16.59
CA PHE A 140 0.78 -1.29 16.53
C PHE A 140 2.27 -1.22 16.92
N VAL A 141 3.06 -0.62 16.04
CA VAL A 141 4.49 -0.38 16.30
C VAL A 141 4.63 1.11 16.62
N ASP A 142 4.94 1.40 17.87
CA ASP A 142 5.22 2.77 18.30
C ASP A 142 6.65 3.14 17.90
N GLY A 143 6.80 4.24 17.17
CA GLY A 143 8.10 4.72 16.71
C GLY A 143 8.02 5.59 15.46
N PRO A 144 9.15 6.16 15.06
CA PRO A 144 9.20 6.99 13.86
C PRO A 144 8.98 6.18 12.59
N GLU A 145 8.32 6.79 11.61
CA GLU A 145 8.07 6.22 10.29
C GLU A 145 9.21 6.57 9.33
N TYR A 146 9.63 5.60 8.54
CA TYR A 146 10.68 5.77 7.54
C TYR A 146 10.22 5.26 6.18
N THR A 147 10.76 5.88 5.13
CA THR A 147 10.69 5.36 3.77
C THR A 147 12.09 5.19 3.20
N VAL A 148 12.24 4.19 2.32
CA VAL A 148 13.47 3.94 1.58
C VAL A 148 13.11 3.75 0.12
N ALA A 149 13.68 4.57 -0.74
CA ALA A 149 13.56 4.39 -2.19
C ALA A 149 14.58 3.37 -2.69
N VAL A 150 14.23 2.64 -3.74
CA VAL A 150 15.13 1.70 -4.41
C VAL A 150 15.27 2.14 -5.87
N LEU A 151 16.52 2.27 -6.33
CA LEU A 151 16.83 2.62 -7.72
C LEU A 151 17.72 1.54 -8.33
N GLY A 152 17.19 0.77 -9.27
CA GLY A 152 17.86 -0.45 -9.74
C GLY A 152 17.99 -1.46 -8.60
N ASP A 153 19.21 -1.87 -8.26
CA ASP A 153 19.53 -2.78 -7.16
C ASP A 153 19.99 -2.04 -5.88
N ASP A 154 20.05 -0.72 -5.91
CA ASP A 154 20.56 0.10 -4.82
C ASP A 154 19.44 0.63 -3.93
N ALA A 155 19.52 0.36 -2.62
CA ALA A 155 18.69 1.02 -1.62
C ALA A 155 19.28 2.42 -1.32
N LEU A 156 18.45 3.44 -1.50
CA LEU A 156 18.86 4.82 -1.20
C LEU A 156 18.80 5.09 0.32
N PRO A 157 19.38 6.20 0.80
CA PRO A 157 19.29 6.57 2.21
C PRO A 157 17.84 6.61 2.73
N SER A 158 17.64 6.13 3.94
CA SER A 158 16.32 6.20 4.59
C SER A 158 15.94 7.64 4.90
N ILE A 159 14.68 7.96 4.71
CA ILE A 159 14.09 9.26 5.01
C ILE A 159 13.10 9.06 6.16
N ARG A 160 13.28 9.78 7.26
CA ARG A 160 12.32 9.82 8.36
C ARG A 160 11.17 10.74 8.00
N LEU A 161 9.95 10.25 8.21
CA LEU A 161 8.72 11.00 8.06
C LEU A 161 8.27 11.50 9.44
N GLU A 162 7.98 12.78 9.54
CA GLU A 162 7.44 13.40 10.75
C GLU A 162 6.19 14.18 10.40
N THR A 163 5.09 13.88 11.08
CA THR A 163 3.78 14.53 10.91
C THR A 163 3.22 14.91 12.26
N ASP A 164 2.41 15.95 12.32
CA ASP A 164 1.70 16.36 13.53
C ASP A 164 0.43 15.51 13.78
N SER A 165 0.02 14.63 12.82
CA SER A 165 -1.07 13.67 12.97
C SER A 165 -0.64 12.43 13.77
N GLU A 166 -1.61 11.67 14.33
CA GLU A 166 -1.36 10.41 15.06
C GLU A 166 -0.56 9.39 14.22
N PHE A 167 -0.74 9.41 12.91
CA PHE A 167 0.02 8.60 11.93
C PHE A 167 0.02 9.30 10.57
N TYR A 168 0.87 8.84 9.65
CA TYR A 168 1.00 9.38 8.30
C TYR A 168 -0.19 8.94 7.43
N ASP A 169 -1.33 9.61 7.63
CA ASP A 169 -2.61 9.35 6.97
C ASP A 169 -2.71 10.00 5.58
N TYR A 170 -3.89 9.93 4.97
CA TYR A 170 -4.14 10.52 3.66
C TYR A 170 -3.94 12.04 3.66
N GLU A 171 -4.41 12.71 4.72
CA GLU A 171 -4.29 14.16 4.85
C GLU A 171 -2.83 14.60 4.98
N ALA A 172 -2.05 13.90 5.81
CA ALA A 172 -0.62 14.13 5.95
C ALA A 172 0.18 13.84 4.66
N LYS A 173 -0.32 12.93 3.82
CA LYS A 173 0.34 12.55 2.55
C LYS A 173 0.10 13.53 1.41
N TYR A 174 -1.09 14.09 1.30
CA TYR A 174 -1.52 14.75 0.08
C TYR A 174 -2.10 16.15 0.27
N VAL A 175 -2.43 16.54 1.49
CA VAL A 175 -3.16 17.78 1.79
C VAL A 175 -2.37 18.70 2.71
N SER A 176 -1.82 18.16 3.80
CA SER A 176 -1.06 18.95 4.78
C SER A 176 0.33 19.29 4.25
N GLU A 177 0.76 20.53 4.51
CA GLU A 177 2.13 21.00 4.28
C GLU A 177 3.04 20.80 5.50
N ASP A 178 2.51 20.21 6.60
CA ASP A 178 3.21 20.08 7.88
C ASP A 178 4.12 18.83 7.95
N THR A 179 4.07 17.95 6.94
CA THR A 179 4.96 16.79 6.88
C THR A 179 6.41 17.19 6.64
N ARG A 180 7.29 16.78 7.56
CA ARG A 180 8.73 17.02 7.48
C ARG A 180 9.47 15.75 7.09
N TYR A 181 10.51 15.91 6.27
CA TYR A 181 11.36 14.84 5.76
C TYR A 181 12.79 15.04 6.27
N HIS A 182 13.36 14.03 6.95
CA HIS A 182 14.68 14.08 7.59
C HIS A 182 15.60 12.96 7.11
#